data_21ff81d1957a6c527e50e0e357ae8410
#
_entry.id   21ff81d1957a6c527e50e0e357ae8410
#
_cell.length_a   1.000
_cell.length_b   1.000
_cell.length_c   1.000
_cell.angle_alpha   90.00
_cell.angle_beta   90.00
_cell.angle_gamma   90.00
#
_symmetry.space_group_name_H-M   'P 1'
#
loop_
_entity.id
_entity.type
_entity.pdbx_description
1 polymer ?
#
loop_
_entity_poly.entity_id
_entity_poly.type
_entity_poly.pdbx_seq_one_letter_code
_entity_poly.pdbx_strand_id
1 'polypeptide(L)'
;VFSEEQVLQETIIIKMRKSFDKPQHVKLTSTQTNGDFDEITELNVPYDSVVTGEDLYVFLPTNDEDIHTIESINRYSGTMLDIGMKMKTGIIVDFRQYDDLRSEPGEHIIPLFYGQHIKDGRVNHEASGKDYDWVIDEKPGLIQKNKDYIFCKRFTAKEERRRLQCGLYFANDFPEYENIGTQNKINFIERLNGEPLKKEELFGVFALFNSTLFDQYYRILNGSTQVNSTEVNSIPVPPLDVIRDIGRLLIESGQYTTEACDQILVQVAYA
;
A
#
# COMPACT_ATOMS: atom_id res chain seq x y z
N VAL A 1 4.62 -24.91 16.18
CA VAL A 1 3.31 -25.47 16.49
C VAL A 1 2.55 -25.88 15.23
N PHE A 2 2.80 -25.27 14.07
CA PHE A 2 2.08 -25.52 12.82
C PHE A 2 2.98 -26.02 11.67
N SER A 3 4.17 -26.55 11.96
CA SER A 3 5.14 -26.97 10.94
C SER A 3 4.67 -28.14 10.05
N GLU A 4 3.75 -28.96 10.54
CA GLU A 4 3.23 -30.11 9.80
C GLU A 4 2.10 -29.74 8.82
N GLU A 5 1.46 -28.57 8.99
CA GLU A 5 0.28 -28.17 8.21
C GLU A 5 0.59 -27.16 7.09
N GLN A 6 1.87 -26.80 6.86
CA GLN A 6 2.30 -25.77 5.90
C GLN A 6 1.61 -24.40 6.09
N VAL A 7 1.17 -24.10 7.30
CA VAL A 7 0.55 -22.80 7.63
C VAL A 7 1.67 -21.82 7.93
N LEU A 8 1.85 -20.83 7.07
CA LEU A 8 2.76 -19.71 7.24
C LEU A 8 2.17 -18.69 8.24
N GLN A 9 2.13 -19.05 9.52
CA GLN A 9 1.62 -18.20 10.58
C GLN A 9 2.71 -17.94 11.62
N GLU A 10 3.03 -16.67 11.81
CA GLU A 10 3.90 -16.21 12.87
C GLU A 10 3.12 -16.16 14.19
N THR A 11 3.80 -16.49 15.29
CA THR A 11 3.22 -16.47 16.63
C THR A 11 3.90 -15.40 17.46
N ILE A 12 3.11 -14.59 18.15
CA ILE A 12 3.59 -13.51 19.03
C ILE A 12 3.22 -13.85 20.46
N ILE A 13 4.20 -13.71 21.37
CA ILE A 13 3.97 -13.79 22.81
C ILE A 13 4.18 -12.39 23.38
N ILE A 14 3.13 -11.78 23.93
CA ILE A 14 3.17 -10.45 24.51
C ILE A 14 3.09 -10.55 26.03
N LYS A 15 4.06 -9.93 26.73
CA LYS A 15 4.02 -9.71 28.18
C LYS A 15 3.68 -8.27 28.46
N MET A 16 2.53 -8.01 29.07
CA MET A 16 2.07 -6.68 29.44
C MET A 16 1.96 -6.54 30.95
N ARG A 17 2.24 -5.34 31.47
CA ARG A 17 1.99 -4.96 32.85
C ARG A 17 1.25 -3.62 32.87
N LYS A 18 0.14 -3.56 33.62
CA LYS A 18 -0.54 -2.28 33.89
C LYS A 18 0.35 -1.42 34.79
N SER A 19 0.73 -0.24 34.32
CA SER A 19 1.54 0.73 35.07
C SER A 19 1.08 2.14 34.68
N PHE A 20 1.28 3.10 35.60
CA PHE A 20 1.13 4.53 35.30
C PHE A 20 2.42 5.12 34.71
N ASP A 21 3.54 4.44 34.89
CA ASP A 21 4.83 4.85 34.36
C ASP A 21 5.06 4.17 32.99
N LYS A 22 5.35 4.98 31.98
CA LYS A 22 5.74 4.52 30.66
C LYS A 22 7.17 3.95 30.74
N PRO A 23 7.42 2.73 30.24
CA PRO A 23 8.78 2.22 30.20
C PRO A 23 9.61 3.02 29.20
N GLN A 24 10.91 3.15 29.46
CA GLN A 24 11.82 3.78 28.50
C GLN A 24 12.11 2.88 27.30
N HIS A 25 12.21 1.57 27.54
CA HIS A 25 12.55 0.58 26.52
C HIS A 25 11.63 -0.63 26.56
N VAL A 26 11.52 -1.31 25.44
CA VAL A 26 10.88 -2.61 25.26
C VAL A 26 11.92 -3.61 24.80
N LYS A 27 11.95 -4.77 25.44
CA LYS A 27 12.77 -5.91 25.00
C LYS A 27 11.96 -6.74 24.02
N LEU A 28 12.45 -6.86 22.80
CA LEU A 28 11.92 -7.72 21.76
C LEU A 28 12.86 -8.91 21.58
N THR A 29 12.28 -10.09 21.38
CA THR A 29 13.03 -11.30 21.07
C THR A 29 12.38 -11.98 19.88
N SER A 30 13.19 -12.41 18.92
CA SER A 30 12.73 -13.12 17.74
C SER A 30 13.58 -14.37 17.47
N THR A 31 12.98 -15.38 16.87
CA THR A 31 13.65 -16.58 16.35
C THR A 31 13.38 -16.69 14.86
N GLN A 32 14.37 -17.10 14.08
CA GLN A 32 14.21 -17.25 12.62
C GLN A 32 13.72 -18.65 12.22
N THR A 33 13.75 -19.62 13.12
CA THR A 33 13.41 -21.01 12.82
C THR A 33 12.28 -21.54 13.70
N ASN A 34 11.50 -22.48 13.13
CA ASN A 34 10.42 -23.18 13.83
C ASN A 34 10.98 -24.13 14.91
N GLY A 35 11.09 -23.60 16.14
CA GLY A 35 11.38 -24.42 17.32
C GLY A 35 12.87 -24.52 17.70
N ASP A 36 13.76 -23.86 16.99
CA ASP A 36 15.14 -23.74 17.42
C ASP A 36 15.30 -22.44 18.21
N PHE A 37 15.48 -22.56 19.52
CA PHE A 37 15.70 -21.46 20.44
C PHE A 37 17.18 -21.16 20.66
N ASP A 38 18.08 -21.81 19.92
CA ASP A 38 19.53 -21.64 20.07
C ASP A 38 20.01 -20.32 19.41
N GLU A 39 19.22 -19.75 18.46
CA GLU A 39 19.49 -18.46 17.86
C GLU A 39 18.36 -17.46 18.15
N ILE A 40 18.37 -16.88 19.34
CA ILE A 40 17.44 -15.80 19.72
C ILE A 40 18.10 -14.45 19.45
N THR A 41 17.50 -13.66 18.58
CA THR A 41 17.86 -12.24 18.44
C THR A 41 17.15 -11.42 19.51
N GLU A 42 17.90 -10.63 20.27
CA GLU A 42 17.37 -9.72 21.27
C GLU A 42 17.60 -8.27 20.87
N LEU A 43 16.54 -7.46 20.87
CA LEU A 43 16.58 -6.02 20.64
C LEU A 43 16.06 -5.30 21.88
N ASN A 44 16.74 -4.23 22.28
CA ASN A 44 16.28 -3.33 23.33
C ASN A 44 15.97 -1.96 22.72
N VAL A 45 14.70 -1.72 22.44
CA VAL A 45 14.23 -0.62 21.59
C VAL A 45 13.52 0.43 22.44
N PRO A 46 13.67 1.75 22.16
CA PRO A 46 12.88 2.77 22.82
C PRO A 46 11.38 2.48 22.72
N TYR A 47 10.64 2.68 23.80
CA TYR A 47 9.20 2.40 23.83
C TYR A 47 8.46 3.14 22.71
N ASP A 48 8.84 4.39 22.45
CA ASP A 48 8.19 5.24 21.44
C ASP A 48 8.48 4.82 19.99
N SER A 49 9.54 4.05 19.76
CA SER A 49 9.81 3.44 18.44
C SER A 49 8.99 2.15 18.23
N VAL A 50 8.48 1.54 19.31
CA VAL A 50 7.65 0.32 19.24
C VAL A 50 6.16 0.64 19.28
N VAL A 51 5.74 1.59 20.14
CA VAL A 51 4.33 1.97 20.31
C VAL A 51 4.17 3.41 19.83
N THR A 52 3.61 3.59 18.67
CA THR A 52 3.57 4.91 18.01
C THR A 52 2.29 5.14 17.21
N GLY A 53 2.08 6.39 16.79
CA GLY A 53 0.89 6.85 16.10
C GLY A 53 -0.30 7.10 17.03
N GLU A 54 -1.32 7.78 16.53
CA GLU A 54 -2.54 8.09 17.30
C GLU A 54 -3.30 6.81 17.69
N ASP A 55 -3.26 5.79 16.84
CA ASP A 55 -3.90 4.49 17.07
C ASP A 55 -3.06 3.55 17.94
N LEU A 56 -1.89 4.00 18.45
CA LEU A 56 -0.97 3.21 19.29
C LEU A 56 -0.60 1.86 18.66
N TYR A 57 -0.23 1.86 17.39
CA TYR A 57 0.30 0.66 16.73
C TYR A 57 1.52 0.12 17.47
N VAL A 58 1.57 -1.19 17.61
CA VAL A 58 2.71 -1.90 18.20
C VAL A 58 3.52 -2.50 17.06
N PHE A 59 4.65 -1.88 16.75
CA PHE A 59 5.59 -2.37 15.75
C PHE A 59 6.45 -3.49 16.34
N LEU A 60 6.82 -4.45 15.50
CA LEU A 60 7.63 -5.61 15.90
C LEU A 60 8.91 -5.66 15.05
N PRO A 61 9.85 -4.71 15.24
CA PRO A 61 11.13 -4.76 14.55
C PRO A 61 11.90 -6.03 14.95
N THR A 62 12.56 -6.62 13.97
CA THR A 62 13.36 -7.85 14.15
C THR A 62 14.86 -7.58 14.09
N ASN A 63 15.25 -6.39 13.65
CA ASN A 63 16.64 -5.96 13.47
C ASN A 63 16.74 -4.42 13.55
N ASP A 64 17.96 -3.89 13.53
CA ASP A 64 18.23 -2.45 13.60
C ASP A 64 17.77 -1.68 12.34
N GLU A 65 17.72 -2.33 11.18
CA GLU A 65 17.23 -1.73 9.94
C GLU A 65 15.72 -1.44 10.03
N ASP A 66 14.95 -2.35 10.64
CA ASP A 66 13.54 -2.13 10.92
C ASP A 66 13.33 -0.91 11.83
N ILE A 67 14.16 -0.77 12.88
CA ILE A 67 14.10 0.39 13.80
C ILE A 67 14.36 1.68 13.03
N HIS A 68 15.43 1.71 12.22
CA HIS A 68 15.76 2.87 11.39
C HIS A 68 14.65 3.22 10.40
N THR A 69 14.01 2.22 9.80
CA THR A 69 12.86 2.40 8.90
C THR A 69 11.68 3.06 9.63
N ILE A 70 11.32 2.56 10.82
CA ILE A 70 10.26 3.12 11.65
C ILE A 70 10.56 4.58 12.01
N GLU A 71 11.76 4.86 12.49
CA GLU A 71 12.18 6.21 12.88
C GLU A 71 12.21 7.17 11.68
N SER A 72 12.62 6.69 10.51
CA SER A 72 12.67 7.49 9.28
C SER A 72 11.30 7.93 8.79
N ILE A 73 10.29 7.08 8.90
CA ILE A 73 8.91 7.40 8.50
C ILE A 73 8.20 8.20 9.60
N ASN A 74 8.36 7.83 10.88
CA ASN A 74 7.67 8.47 11.99
C ASN A 74 8.14 9.91 12.27
N ARG A 75 9.19 10.40 11.58
CA ARG A 75 9.53 11.83 11.60
C ARG A 75 8.47 12.72 10.91
N TYR A 76 7.65 12.15 10.02
CA TYR A 76 6.54 12.86 9.41
C TYR A 76 5.35 12.87 10.37
N SER A 77 4.67 14.01 10.49
CA SER A 77 3.53 14.19 11.40
C SER A 77 2.17 14.06 10.72
N GLY A 78 2.12 14.14 9.39
CA GLY A 78 0.89 14.05 8.62
C GLY A 78 0.68 12.65 8.04
N THR A 79 -0.57 12.31 7.74
CA THR A 79 -1.00 11.06 7.10
C THR A 79 -1.57 11.35 5.71
N MET A 80 -2.00 10.31 5.00
CA MET A 80 -2.69 10.46 3.71
C MET A 80 -3.94 11.35 3.83
N LEU A 81 -4.67 11.26 4.95
CA LEU A 81 -5.88 12.05 5.17
C LEU A 81 -5.56 13.53 5.37
N ASP A 82 -4.47 13.85 6.05
CA ASP A 82 -4.03 15.23 6.31
C ASP A 82 -3.61 15.95 5.03
N ILE A 83 -3.10 15.21 4.04
CA ILE A 83 -2.78 15.76 2.72
C ILE A 83 -3.97 15.76 1.75
N GLY A 84 -5.17 15.44 2.24
CA GLY A 84 -6.42 15.43 1.46
C GLY A 84 -6.57 14.27 0.49
N MET A 85 -5.91 13.13 0.75
CA MET A 85 -5.95 11.93 -0.05
C MET A 85 -6.37 10.72 0.77
N LYS A 86 -6.86 9.67 0.10
CA LYS A 86 -7.30 8.43 0.74
C LYS A 86 -7.12 7.24 -0.18
N MET A 87 -6.56 6.17 0.37
CA MET A 87 -6.66 4.85 -0.24
C MET A 87 -8.00 4.21 0.10
N LYS A 88 -8.67 3.68 -0.90
CA LYS A 88 -9.95 2.95 -0.81
C LYS A 88 -9.81 1.59 -1.46
N THR A 89 -10.68 0.66 -1.09
CA THR A 89 -10.74 -0.66 -1.72
C THR A 89 -11.69 -0.63 -2.92
N GLY A 90 -11.36 -1.35 -3.98
CA GLY A 90 -12.21 -1.55 -5.15
C GLY A 90 -13.58 -2.10 -4.79
N ILE A 91 -14.56 -1.78 -5.61
CA ILE A 91 -15.98 -1.87 -5.27
C ILE A 91 -16.57 -3.23 -5.66
N ILE A 92 -16.11 -3.81 -6.79
CA ILE A 92 -16.76 -4.98 -7.40
C ILE A 92 -16.24 -6.27 -6.73
N VAL A 93 -17.18 -7.10 -6.30
CA VAL A 93 -16.94 -8.43 -5.74
C VAL A 93 -17.51 -9.46 -6.70
N ASP A 94 -16.66 -10.17 -7.44
CA ASP A 94 -17.02 -11.02 -8.58
C ASP A 94 -18.24 -11.92 -8.31
N PHE A 95 -18.21 -12.68 -7.22
CA PHE A 95 -19.30 -13.63 -6.90
C PHE A 95 -20.62 -12.96 -6.47
N ARG A 96 -20.60 -11.67 -6.12
CA ARG A 96 -21.81 -10.90 -5.76
C ARG A 96 -22.43 -10.19 -6.94
N GLN A 97 -21.60 -9.83 -7.92
CA GLN A 97 -21.97 -9.08 -9.10
C GLN A 97 -21.84 -9.91 -10.39
N TYR A 98 -21.93 -11.24 -10.28
CA TYR A 98 -21.73 -12.15 -11.42
C TYR A 98 -22.59 -11.79 -12.63
N ASP A 99 -23.86 -11.45 -12.41
CA ASP A 99 -24.79 -11.08 -13.47
C ASP A 99 -24.44 -9.75 -14.18
N ASP A 100 -23.60 -8.93 -13.56
CA ASP A 100 -23.17 -7.63 -14.08
C ASP A 100 -21.86 -7.71 -14.85
N LEU A 101 -21.13 -8.82 -14.75
CA LEU A 101 -19.82 -9.02 -15.40
C LEU A 101 -19.96 -9.44 -16.86
N ARG A 102 -18.99 -9.06 -17.69
CA ARG A 102 -18.95 -9.38 -19.12
C ARG A 102 -17.54 -9.81 -19.54
N SER A 103 -17.48 -10.73 -20.50
CA SER A 103 -16.21 -11.20 -21.08
C SER A 103 -15.68 -10.28 -22.18
N GLU A 104 -16.57 -9.48 -22.82
CA GLU A 104 -16.25 -8.65 -23.96
C GLU A 104 -16.80 -7.22 -23.79
N PRO A 105 -16.17 -6.23 -24.45
CA PRO A 105 -16.69 -4.86 -24.48
C PRO A 105 -18.01 -4.78 -25.26
N GLY A 106 -18.80 -3.74 -25.03
CA GLY A 106 -20.07 -3.51 -25.70
C GLY A 106 -20.72 -2.20 -25.29
N GLU A 107 -21.94 -1.98 -25.73
CA GLU A 107 -22.72 -0.81 -25.34
C GLU A 107 -23.06 -0.87 -23.83
N HIS A 108 -22.86 0.23 -23.12
CA HIS A 108 -23.01 0.33 -21.66
C HIS A 108 -22.14 -0.65 -20.87
N ILE A 109 -21.00 -1.05 -21.43
CA ILE A 109 -20.03 -1.91 -20.78
C ILE A 109 -18.70 -1.14 -20.63
N ILE A 110 -18.12 -1.16 -19.46
CA ILE A 110 -16.90 -0.43 -19.11
C ILE A 110 -15.80 -1.40 -18.64
N PRO A 111 -14.52 -1.01 -18.73
CA PRO A 111 -13.42 -1.85 -18.30
C PRO A 111 -13.45 -2.10 -16.79
N LEU A 112 -13.21 -3.35 -16.39
CA LEU A 112 -13.08 -3.80 -15.01
C LEU A 112 -11.61 -4.11 -14.74
N PHE A 113 -11.03 -3.39 -13.78
CA PHE A 113 -9.62 -3.55 -13.41
C PHE A 113 -9.41 -4.53 -12.28
N TYR A 114 -8.42 -5.42 -12.47
CA TYR A 114 -7.92 -6.41 -11.53
C TYR A 114 -6.47 -6.15 -11.13
N GLY A 115 -5.99 -6.80 -10.06
CA GLY A 115 -4.58 -6.73 -9.67
C GLY A 115 -3.59 -7.17 -10.76
N GLN A 116 -4.02 -8.05 -11.68
CA GLN A 116 -3.25 -8.52 -12.83
C GLN A 116 -2.95 -7.42 -13.87
N HIS A 117 -3.78 -6.38 -13.92
CA HIS A 117 -3.56 -5.21 -14.77
C HIS A 117 -2.47 -4.27 -14.28
N ILE A 118 -1.99 -4.47 -13.03
CA ILE A 118 -0.89 -3.69 -12.46
C ILE A 118 0.42 -4.42 -12.75
N LYS A 119 1.22 -3.87 -13.66
CA LYS A 119 2.52 -4.43 -14.08
C LYS A 119 3.54 -3.28 -14.22
N ASP A 120 4.73 -3.47 -13.68
CA ASP A 120 5.87 -2.55 -13.86
C ASP A 120 5.54 -1.06 -13.60
N GLY A 121 4.78 -0.79 -12.52
CA GLY A 121 4.41 0.56 -12.14
C GLY A 121 3.32 1.21 -13.00
N ARG A 122 2.70 0.48 -13.93
CA ARG A 122 1.62 0.95 -14.83
C ARG A 122 0.39 0.06 -14.70
N VAL A 123 -0.74 0.63 -15.12
CA VAL A 123 -2.01 -0.10 -15.24
C VAL A 123 -2.38 -0.17 -16.71
N ASN A 124 -2.51 -1.38 -17.22
CA ASN A 124 -2.94 -1.66 -18.60
C ASN A 124 -4.17 -2.58 -18.56
N HIS A 125 -5.11 -2.42 -19.47
CA HIS A 125 -6.27 -3.29 -19.59
C HIS A 125 -6.01 -4.39 -20.65
N GLU A 126 -4.96 -5.18 -20.44
CA GLU A 126 -4.74 -6.42 -21.17
C GLU A 126 -5.58 -7.54 -20.53
N ALA A 127 -5.71 -8.68 -21.21
CA ALA A 127 -6.43 -9.83 -20.64
C ALA A 127 -5.89 -10.22 -19.27
N SER A 128 -6.76 -10.18 -18.24
CA SER A 128 -6.37 -10.48 -16.86
C SER A 128 -6.15 -11.97 -16.60
N GLY A 129 -6.58 -12.84 -17.53
CA GLY A 129 -6.69 -14.28 -17.33
C GLY A 129 -7.91 -14.69 -16.50
N LYS A 130 -8.86 -13.76 -16.30
CA LYS A 130 -10.17 -14.00 -15.70
C LYS A 130 -11.23 -14.21 -16.79
N ASP A 131 -12.38 -14.75 -16.40
CA ASP A 131 -13.50 -14.97 -17.31
C ASP A 131 -14.15 -13.64 -17.75
N TYR A 132 -13.96 -12.58 -16.95
CA TYR A 132 -14.63 -11.29 -17.13
C TYR A 132 -13.67 -10.14 -16.88
N ASP A 133 -13.39 -9.34 -17.91
CA ASP A 133 -12.59 -8.12 -17.79
C ASP A 133 -13.45 -6.83 -17.95
N TRP A 134 -14.78 -6.99 -17.94
CA TRP A 134 -15.73 -5.91 -18.20
C TRP A 134 -16.91 -5.97 -17.24
N VAL A 135 -17.58 -4.82 -17.02
CA VAL A 135 -18.76 -4.71 -16.17
C VAL A 135 -19.77 -3.73 -16.79
N ILE A 136 -21.06 -3.91 -16.51
CA ILE A 136 -22.13 -3.01 -16.98
C ILE A 136 -22.03 -1.64 -16.28
N ASP A 137 -22.28 -0.55 -17.02
CA ASP A 137 -22.25 0.86 -16.56
C ASP A 137 -23.63 1.36 -16.10
N GLU A 138 -24.46 0.50 -15.53
CA GLU A 138 -25.85 0.86 -15.15
C GLU A 138 -26.07 0.97 -13.64
N LYS A 139 -25.08 0.58 -12.83
CA LYS A 139 -25.19 0.54 -11.37
C LYS A 139 -24.22 1.53 -10.71
N PRO A 140 -24.68 2.74 -10.32
CA PRO A 140 -23.78 3.76 -9.74
C PRO A 140 -22.96 3.31 -8.54
N GLY A 141 -23.45 2.30 -7.79
CA GLY A 141 -22.74 1.72 -6.64
C GLY A 141 -21.58 0.78 -6.99
N LEU A 142 -21.41 0.40 -8.27
CA LEU A 142 -20.37 -0.52 -8.75
C LEU A 142 -19.30 0.16 -9.60
N ILE A 143 -19.49 1.43 -9.94
CA ILE A 143 -18.65 2.17 -10.87
C ILE A 143 -18.01 3.36 -10.19
N GLN A 144 -16.88 3.80 -10.70
CA GLN A 144 -16.21 5.02 -10.31
C GLN A 144 -15.86 5.87 -11.54
N LYS A 145 -15.74 7.18 -11.34
CA LYS A 145 -15.38 8.09 -12.43
C LYS A 145 -14.02 7.74 -13.01
N ASN A 146 -13.90 7.82 -14.32
CA ASN A 146 -12.62 7.68 -15.00
C ASN A 146 -11.77 8.92 -14.77
N LYS A 147 -10.80 8.82 -13.85
CA LYS A 147 -9.81 9.85 -13.47
C LYS A 147 -8.45 9.17 -13.32
N ASP A 148 -7.40 9.96 -13.22
CA ASP A 148 -6.09 9.44 -12.87
C ASP A 148 -6.08 8.92 -11.43
N TYR A 149 -5.56 7.71 -11.23
CA TYR A 149 -5.46 7.01 -9.96
C TYR A 149 -4.09 6.38 -9.76
N ILE A 150 -3.76 6.08 -8.52
CA ILE A 150 -2.77 5.08 -8.18
C ILE A 150 -3.52 3.83 -7.76
N PHE A 151 -3.37 2.74 -8.50
CA PHE A 151 -3.85 1.43 -8.09
C PHE A 151 -2.78 0.69 -7.31
N CYS A 152 -3.19 -0.10 -6.32
CA CYS A 152 -2.30 -0.93 -5.53
C CYS A 152 -2.92 -2.31 -5.37
N LYS A 153 -2.14 -3.38 -5.59
CA LYS A 153 -2.63 -4.74 -5.34
C LYS A 153 -2.98 -4.89 -3.86
N ARG A 154 -4.18 -5.38 -3.60
CA ARG A 154 -4.63 -5.62 -2.24
C ARG A 154 -4.12 -6.94 -1.65
N PHE A 155 -3.89 -7.95 -2.48
CA PHE A 155 -3.38 -9.23 -2.05
C PHE A 155 -1.95 -9.41 -2.57
N THR A 156 -1.01 -9.42 -1.63
CA THR A 156 0.41 -9.66 -1.87
C THR A 156 0.92 -10.55 -0.75
N ALA A 157 1.62 -11.64 -1.09
CA ALA A 157 2.20 -12.52 -0.10
C ALA A 157 3.39 -11.85 0.61
N LYS A 158 3.70 -12.26 1.84
CA LYS A 158 4.86 -11.76 2.59
C LYS A 158 6.18 -12.06 1.87
N GLU A 159 6.23 -13.17 1.17
CA GLU A 159 7.38 -13.69 0.44
C GLU A 159 7.60 -12.98 -0.91
N GLU A 160 6.60 -12.23 -1.39
CA GLU A 160 6.79 -11.44 -2.60
C GLU A 160 7.84 -10.35 -2.39
N ARG A 161 8.58 -10.02 -3.45
CA ARG A 161 9.63 -8.98 -3.41
C ARG A 161 9.10 -7.66 -2.83
N ARG A 162 7.83 -7.31 -3.11
CA ARG A 162 7.18 -6.09 -2.61
C ARG A 162 5.78 -6.39 -2.08
N ARG A 163 5.43 -5.72 -0.99
CA ARG A 163 4.06 -5.70 -0.46
C ARG A 163 3.22 -4.61 -1.11
N LEU A 164 3.77 -3.41 -1.23
CA LEU A 164 3.13 -2.28 -1.91
C LEU A 164 3.44 -2.35 -3.41
N GLN A 165 2.57 -3.00 -4.17
CA GLN A 165 2.68 -3.12 -5.62
C GLN A 165 1.71 -2.14 -6.27
N CYS A 166 2.19 -0.93 -6.57
CA CYS A 166 1.39 0.14 -7.13
C CYS A 166 1.63 0.35 -8.63
N GLY A 167 0.60 0.85 -9.32
CA GLY A 167 0.67 1.24 -10.73
C GLY A 167 -0.10 2.53 -10.97
N LEU A 168 0.44 3.36 -11.86
CA LEU A 168 -0.20 4.57 -12.36
C LEU A 168 -1.28 4.21 -13.38
N TYR A 169 -2.51 4.64 -13.11
CA TYR A 169 -3.64 4.58 -14.02
C TYR A 169 -3.89 5.98 -14.58
N PHE A 170 -4.01 6.10 -15.89
CA PHE A 170 -4.32 7.34 -16.58
C PHE A 170 -5.65 7.24 -17.31
N ALA A 171 -6.56 8.17 -17.01
CA ALA A 171 -7.87 8.25 -17.69
C ALA A 171 -7.73 8.45 -19.20
N ASN A 172 -6.69 9.16 -19.64
CA ASN A 172 -6.42 9.39 -21.05
C ASN A 172 -6.03 8.13 -21.84
N ASP A 173 -5.68 7.03 -21.17
CA ASP A 173 -5.44 5.73 -21.83
C ASP A 173 -6.78 5.06 -22.20
N PHE A 174 -7.92 5.54 -21.65
CA PHE A 174 -9.28 5.03 -21.84
C PHE A 174 -10.29 6.17 -22.07
N PRO A 175 -10.08 7.04 -23.06
CA PRO A 175 -10.85 8.28 -23.22
C PRO A 175 -12.31 8.08 -23.63
N GLU A 176 -12.66 6.89 -24.11
CA GLU A 176 -14.00 6.51 -24.53
C GLU A 176 -14.94 6.19 -23.36
N TYR A 177 -14.40 6.01 -22.13
CA TYR A 177 -15.19 5.65 -20.95
C TYR A 177 -15.27 6.80 -19.98
N GLU A 178 -16.48 7.15 -19.53
CA GLU A 178 -16.70 8.11 -18.44
C GLU A 178 -16.49 7.48 -17.06
N ASN A 179 -16.66 6.18 -16.97
CA ASN A 179 -16.59 5.40 -15.75
C ASN A 179 -15.72 4.17 -15.95
N ILE A 180 -15.25 3.61 -14.83
CA ILE A 180 -14.50 2.36 -14.77
C ILE A 180 -14.99 1.50 -13.60
N GLY A 181 -14.75 0.21 -13.67
CA GLY A 181 -14.94 -0.73 -12.58
C GLY A 181 -13.61 -1.10 -11.91
N THR A 182 -13.59 -1.25 -10.60
CA THR A 182 -12.44 -1.78 -9.86
C THR A 182 -12.86 -2.95 -8.98
N GLN A 183 -12.17 -4.05 -9.13
CA GLN A 183 -12.42 -5.26 -8.37
C GLN A 183 -11.87 -5.15 -6.94
N ASN A 184 -12.50 -5.78 -5.96
CA ASN A 184 -12.19 -5.63 -4.54
C ASN A 184 -10.81 -6.16 -4.10
N LYS A 185 -10.03 -6.73 -5.00
CA LYS A 185 -8.62 -7.12 -4.78
C LYS A 185 -7.63 -6.04 -5.24
N ILE A 186 -8.14 -4.88 -5.64
CA ILE A 186 -7.37 -3.66 -5.86
C ILE A 186 -7.74 -2.64 -4.80
N ASN A 187 -6.76 -1.90 -4.33
CA ASN A 187 -6.95 -0.61 -3.67
C ASN A 187 -6.64 0.51 -4.66
N PHE A 188 -7.24 1.69 -4.48
CA PHE A 188 -6.96 2.88 -5.28
C PHE A 188 -6.89 4.13 -4.40
N ILE A 189 -6.09 5.10 -4.85
CA ILE A 189 -5.91 6.37 -4.14
C ILE A 189 -6.60 7.47 -4.91
N GLU A 190 -7.40 8.28 -4.21
CA GLU A 190 -8.08 9.46 -4.72
C GLU A 190 -8.02 10.63 -3.73
N ARG A 191 -8.41 11.81 -4.18
CA ARG A 191 -8.65 12.95 -3.30
C ARG A 191 -9.94 12.80 -2.51
N LEU A 192 -9.93 13.28 -1.26
CA LEU A 192 -11.11 13.27 -0.37
C LEU A 192 -12.29 14.08 -0.93
N ASN A 193 -12.01 15.18 -1.65
CA ASN A 193 -13.02 16.04 -2.26
C ASN A 193 -13.53 15.53 -3.62
N GLY A 194 -13.04 14.39 -4.09
CA GLY A 194 -13.44 13.80 -5.36
C GLY A 194 -12.81 14.42 -6.61
N GLU A 195 -12.01 15.48 -6.48
CA GLU A 195 -11.30 16.08 -7.59
C GLU A 195 -10.17 15.18 -8.11
N PRO A 196 -9.76 15.30 -9.37
CA PRO A 196 -8.59 14.57 -9.88
C PRO A 196 -7.31 14.90 -9.10
N LEU A 197 -6.42 13.94 -8.95
CA LEU A 197 -5.06 14.17 -8.47
C LEU A 197 -4.30 15.03 -9.48
N LYS A 198 -3.53 16.01 -9.02
CA LYS A 198 -2.59 16.71 -9.89
C LYS A 198 -1.47 15.76 -10.29
N LYS A 199 -0.87 15.98 -11.46
CA LYS A 199 0.16 15.09 -12.00
C LYS A 199 1.32 14.89 -11.01
N GLU A 200 1.81 15.96 -10.41
CA GLU A 200 2.91 15.90 -9.43
C GLU A 200 2.50 15.14 -8.16
N GLU A 201 1.25 15.23 -7.74
CA GLU A 201 0.73 14.49 -6.59
C GLU A 201 0.61 13.00 -6.88
N LEU A 202 0.09 12.66 -8.07
CA LEU A 202 -0.03 11.29 -8.55
C LEU A 202 1.34 10.60 -8.54
N PHE A 203 2.34 11.24 -9.16
CA PHE A 203 3.69 10.69 -9.26
C PHE A 203 4.44 10.72 -7.92
N GLY A 204 4.21 11.73 -7.07
CA GLY A 204 4.82 11.83 -5.75
C GLY A 204 4.36 10.72 -4.81
N VAL A 205 3.05 10.51 -4.71
CA VAL A 205 2.50 9.41 -3.89
C VAL A 205 2.88 8.05 -4.46
N PHE A 206 2.90 7.91 -5.79
CA PHE A 206 3.41 6.70 -6.44
C PHE A 206 4.87 6.44 -6.04
N ALA A 207 5.74 7.45 -6.04
CA ALA A 207 7.13 7.31 -5.63
C ALA A 207 7.27 6.85 -4.17
N LEU A 208 6.48 7.43 -3.25
CA LEU A 208 6.47 7.00 -1.86
C LEU A 208 6.18 5.50 -1.75
N PHE A 209 5.05 5.04 -2.29
CA PHE A 209 4.60 3.65 -2.14
C PHE A 209 5.36 2.63 -3.00
N ASN A 210 6.12 3.08 -4.01
CA ASN A 210 7.04 2.22 -4.74
C ASN A 210 8.49 2.30 -4.25
N SER A 211 8.79 3.11 -3.23
CA SER A 211 10.10 3.12 -2.58
C SER A 211 10.31 1.90 -1.68
N THR A 212 11.55 1.54 -1.48
CA THR A 212 11.96 0.50 -0.53
C THR A 212 11.59 0.88 0.90
N LEU A 213 11.79 2.14 1.27
CA LEU A 213 11.52 2.65 2.63
C LEU A 213 10.06 2.44 3.04
N PHE A 214 9.10 2.83 2.20
CA PHE A 214 7.66 2.68 2.51
C PHE A 214 7.21 1.23 2.44
N ASP A 215 7.78 0.40 1.56
CA ASP A 215 7.47 -1.02 1.51
C ASP A 215 7.96 -1.75 2.76
N GLN A 216 9.16 -1.46 3.24
CA GLN A 216 9.71 -2.01 4.49
C GLN A 216 8.88 -1.57 5.70
N TYR A 217 8.53 -0.28 5.80
CA TYR A 217 7.66 0.21 6.86
C TYR A 217 6.32 -0.54 6.87
N TYR A 218 5.70 -0.71 5.71
CA TYR A 218 4.44 -1.45 5.60
C TYR A 218 4.59 -2.92 6.00
N ARG A 219 5.72 -3.57 5.70
CA ARG A 219 6.01 -4.94 6.13
C ARG A 219 6.08 -5.09 7.64
N ILE A 220 6.65 -4.10 8.32
CA ILE A 220 6.74 -4.09 9.77
C ILE A 220 5.35 -3.82 10.39
N LEU A 221 4.56 -2.94 9.77
CA LEU A 221 3.22 -2.58 10.22
C LEU A 221 2.21 -3.72 10.03
N ASN A 222 2.27 -4.43 8.90
CA ASN A 222 1.25 -5.40 8.48
C ASN A 222 1.81 -6.81 8.32
N GLY A 223 1.38 -7.70 9.19
CA GLY A 223 1.70 -9.13 9.15
C GLY A 223 0.74 -10.00 8.32
N SER A 224 -0.34 -9.44 7.74
CA SER A 224 -1.33 -10.20 6.97
C SER A 224 -0.95 -10.29 5.48
N THR A 225 -1.67 -11.09 4.70
CA THR A 225 -1.51 -11.18 3.24
C THR A 225 -2.25 -10.08 2.47
N GLN A 226 -3.00 -9.21 3.16
CA GLN A 226 -3.77 -8.14 2.54
C GLN A 226 -3.12 -6.78 2.80
N VAL A 227 -3.04 -5.95 1.76
CA VAL A 227 -2.74 -4.53 1.90
C VAL A 227 -4.02 -3.82 2.34
N ASN A 228 -4.09 -3.50 3.63
CA ASN A 228 -5.24 -2.89 4.26
C ASN A 228 -5.21 -1.37 4.02
N SER A 229 -6.27 -0.84 3.41
CA SER A 229 -6.38 0.59 3.11
C SER A 229 -6.37 1.48 4.36
N THR A 230 -6.93 1.02 5.49
CA THR A 230 -6.92 1.77 6.76
C THR A 230 -5.50 1.93 7.28
N GLU A 231 -4.71 0.87 7.27
CA GLU A 231 -3.30 0.91 7.68
C GLU A 231 -2.46 1.79 6.76
N VAL A 232 -2.64 1.68 5.43
CA VAL A 232 -1.94 2.56 4.48
C VAL A 232 -2.30 4.03 4.70
N ASN A 233 -3.56 4.33 5.00
CA ASN A 233 -3.99 5.70 5.29
C ASN A 233 -3.41 6.27 6.59
N SER A 234 -2.97 5.43 7.52
CA SER A 234 -2.33 5.83 8.79
C SER A 234 -0.81 5.96 8.70
N ILE A 235 -0.19 5.55 7.58
CA ILE A 235 1.26 5.72 7.40
C ILE A 235 1.60 7.21 7.40
N PRO A 236 2.58 7.65 8.20
CA PRO A 236 3.08 9.01 8.13
C PRO A 236 3.68 9.31 6.75
N VAL A 237 3.32 10.46 6.19
CA VAL A 237 3.80 10.91 4.88
C VAL A 237 4.34 12.33 4.94
N PRO A 238 5.24 12.71 4.03
CA PRO A 238 5.71 14.08 3.90
C PRO A 238 4.56 15.06 3.65
N PRO A 239 4.75 16.36 3.93
CA PRO A 239 3.83 17.43 3.51
C PRO A 239 3.57 17.41 2.00
N LEU A 240 2.40 17.91 1.60
CA LEU A 240 1.93 17.82 0.21
C LEU A 240 2.85 18.55 -0.80
N ASP A 241 3.49 19.64 -0.40
CA ASP A 241 4.48 20.36 -1.21
C ASP A 241 5.73 19.50 -1.47
N VAL A 242 6.24 18.80 -0.46
CA VAL A 242 7.35 17.85 -0.59
C VAL A 242 6.97 16.68 -1.50
N ILE A 243 5.75 16.16 -1.36
CA ILE A 243 5.23 15.10 -2.24
C ILE A 243 5.18 15.58 -3.70
N ARG A 244 4.78 16.83 -3.95
CA ARG A 244 4.79 17.40 -5.30
C ARG A 244 6.20 17.56 -5.85
N ASP A 245 7.17 17.92 -5.01
CA ASP A 245 8.58 18.02 -5.41
C ASP A 245 9.13 16.65 -5.80
N ILE A 246 8.86 15.60 -5.00
CA ILE A 246 9.17 14.21 -5.33
C ILE A 246 8.54 13.83 -6.67
N GLY A 247 7.27 14.18 -6.87
CA GLY A 247 6.56 13.87 -8.12
C GLY A 247 7.15 14.57 -9.34
N ARG A 248 7.56 15.85 -9.22
CA ARG A 248 8.27 16.56 -10.30
C ARG A 248 9.57 15.87 -10.68
N LEU A 249 10.38 15.51 -9.70
CA LEU A 249 11.64 14.81 -9.93
C LEU A 249 11.42 13.45 -10.61
N LEU A 250 10.38 12.70 -10.20
CA LEU A 250 10.06 11.42 -10.82
C LEU A 250 9.59 11.58 -12.27
N ILE A 251 8.77 12.60 -12.55
CA ILE A 251 8.35 12.93 -13.93
C ILE A 251 9.56 13.30 -14.79
N GLU A 252 10.46 14.14 -14.29
CA GLU A 252 11.66 14.58 -14.99
C GLU A 252 12.63 13.41 -15.27
N SER A 253 12.74 12.46 -14.34
CA SER A 253 13.58 11.27 -14.53
C SER A 253 13.10 10.35 -15.67
N GLY A 254 11.80 10.33 -15.93
CA GLY A 254 11.15 9.41 -16.87
C GLY A 254 11.25 7.93 -16.48
N GLN A 255 11.74 7.62 -15.29
CA GLN A 255 11.94 6.27 -14.78
C GLN A 255 11.03 6.02 -13.57
N TYR A 256 10.21 4.98 -13.64
CA TYR A 256 9.19 4.68 -12.62
C TYR A 256 9.50 3.38 -11.86
N THR A 257 10.79 3.06 -11.72
CA THR A 257 11.29 1.89 -10.99
C THR A 257 11.42 2.19 -9.49
N THR A 258 11.53 1.13 -8.67
CA THR A 258 11.80 1.27 -7.24
C THR A 258 13.10 2.03 -7.00
N GLU A 259 14.14 1.71 -7.76
CA GLU A 259 15.47 2.32 -7.63
C GLU A 259 15.42 3.83 -7.91
N ALA A 260 14.66 4.27 -8.91
CA ALA A 260 14.45 5.69 -9.19
C ALA A 260 13.68 6.38 -8.06
N CYS A 261 12.64 5.73 -7.53
CA CYS A 261 11.90 6.24 -6.38
C CYS A 261 12.81 6.40 -5.16
N ASP A 262 13.63 5.39 -4.85
CA ASP A 262 14.57 5.43 -3.71
C ASP A 262 15.59 6.57 -3.85
N GLN A 263 16.18 6.75 -5.03
CA GLN A 263 17.14 7.83 -5.30
C GLN A 263 16.50 9.20 -5.08
N ILE A 264 15.26 9.41 -5.56
CA ILE A 264 14.56 10.68 -5.41
C ILE A 264 14.22 10.95 -3.95
N LEU A 265 13.75 9.94 -3.20
CA LEU A 265 13.46 10.10 -1.78
C LEU A 265 14.72 10.48 -0.99
N VAL A 266 15.87 9.87 -1.28
CA VAL A 266 17.15 10.23 -0.68
C VAL A 266 17.53 11.68 -1.02
N GLN A 267 17.39 12.08 -2.28
CA GLN A 267 17.70 13.46 -2.72
C GLN A 267 16.86 14.49 -1.95
N VAL A 268 15.55 14.26 -1.78
CA VAL A 268 14.66 15.18 -1.08
C VAL A 268 14.87 15.16 0.43
N ALA A 269 15.23 14.02 1.02
CA ALA A 269 15.51 13.92 2.45
C ALA A 269 16.76 14.70 2.90
N TYR A 270 17.67 14.99 1.98
CA TYR A 270 18.93 15.71 2.25
C TYR A 270 18.97 17.11 1.62
N ALA A 271 17.87 17.58 1.00
CA ALA A 271 17.73 18.95 0.50
C ALA A 271 17.14 19.88 1.57
#